data_7825d3222f227ff85882b4ec67311b14
#
_entry.id   7825d3222f227ff85882b4ec67311b14
#
_cell.length_a   1.000
_cell.length_b   1.000
_cell.length_c   1.000
_cell.angle_alpha   90.00
_cell.angle_beta   90.00
_cell.angle_gamma   90.00
#
_symmetry.space_group_name_H-M   'P 1'
#
loop_
_entity.id
_entity.type
_entity.pdbx_description
1 polymer ?
#
loop_
_entity_poly.entity_id
_entity_poly.type
_entity_poly.pdbx_seq_one_letter_code
_entity_poly.pdbx_strand_id
1 'polypeptide(L)'
;MKFLSMLKKRWKSADSLLCVGLDPQIDRFPDVFKDSNLPYFEFCKAVVDATHGSVCAFKPQAAYFSAVGAENQLERLIGYIKKDYPDIPVILDAKRGDIGSTAALYAREAYERYGADAVTVNPYLGLESIEPYMNYSDKGIVVLCRTSNPGSDWLQKNAIDTVPVYERVAQQVVQWNEDDQFVLVTGATYPEELGRVREIVGEMPLLVPGIGAQGGDLAAVLNNGLNKESAGLIISSSREVLYAHENGEDPIDKSRALRASGRVAGDTKNSINKIIKNL
;
A
#
# COMPACT_ATOMS: atom_id res chain seq x y z
N MET A 1 6.10 3.60 18.05
CA MET A 1 4.64 3.92 17.94
C MET A 1 4.02 2.80 17.11
N LYS A 2 2.86 2.27 17.52
CA LYS A 2 2.15 1.22 16.75
C LYS A 2 1.81 1.73 15.35
N PHE A 3 1.89 0.87 14.34
CA PHE A 3 1.61 1.20 12.93
C PHE A 3 0.25 1.87 12.73
N LEU A 4 -0.83 1.29 13.29
CA LEU A 4 -2.18 1.88 13.12
C LEU A 4 -2.31 3.25 13.79
N SER A 5 -1.63 3.48 14.91
CA SER A 5 -1.60 4.80 15.55
C SER A 5 -0.87 5.82 14.69
N MET A 6 0.24 5.44 14.05
CA MET A 6 0.99 6.27 13.11
C MET A 6 0.15 6.60 11.88
N LEU A 7 -0.53 5.60 11.30
CA LEU A 7 -1.41 5.76 10.15
C LEU A 7 -2.58 6.72 10.48
N LYS A 8 -3.28 6.51 11.59
CA LYS A 8 -4.39 7.38 12.04
C LYS A 8 -3.93 8.82 12.26
N LYS A 9 -2.77 9.02 12.88
CA LYS A 9 -2.15 10.34 13.03
C LYS A 9 -1.84 10.96 11.67
N ARG A 10 -1.32 10.18 10.73
CA ARG A 10 -0.92 10.65 9.41
C ARG A 10 -2.12 11.03 8.54
N TRP A 11 -3.22 10.27 8.57
CA TRP A 11 -4.47 10.66 7.91
C TRP A 11 -4.89 12.08 8.28
N LYS A 12 -4.84 12.42 9.59
CA LYS A 12 -5.22 13.74 10.10
C LYS A 12 -4.17 14.82 9.75
N SER A 13 -2.88 14.56 9.97
CA SER A 13 -1.83 15.57 9.78
C SER A 13 -1.55 15.90 8.32
N ALA A 14 -1.68 14.93 7.41
CA ALA A 14 -1.54 15.14 5.98
C ALA A 14 -2.88 15.49 5.30
N ASP A 15 -4.00 15.35 5.98
CA ASP A 15 -5.35 15.43 5.40
C ASP A 15 -5.44 14.58 4.12
N SER A 16 -5.04 13.29 4.20
CA SER A 16 -4.86 12.43 3.03
C SER A 16 -5.07 10.95 3.32
N LEU A 17 -5.79 10.29 2.43
CA LEU A 17 -5.90 8.83 2.36
C LEU A 17 -5.01 8.22 1.26
N LEU A 18 -4.23 9.04 0.54
CA LEU A 18 -3.38 8.60 -0.55
C LEU A 18 -2.15 7.85 -0.04
N CYS A 19 -1.89 6.68 -0.61
CA CYS A 19 -0.65 5.93 -0.49
C CYS A 19 0.05 5.91 -1.84
N VAL A 20 1.30 6.35 -1.90
CA VAL A 20 2.10 6.26 -3.12
C VAL A 20 2.86 4.93 -3.14
N GLY A 21 2.57 4.11 -4.17
CA GLY A 21 3.32 2.90 -4.45
C GLY A 21 4.66 3.23 -5.11
N LEU A 22 5.72 2.54 -4.70
CA LEU A 22 7.07 2.69 -5.25
C LEU A 22 7.43 1.39 -6.00
N ASP A 23 7.00 1.34 -7.27
CA ASP A 23 7.09 0.19 -8.18
C ASP A 23 8.04 0.55 -9.36
N PRO A 24 9.38 0.68 -9.13
CA PRO A 24 10.31 1.28 -10.08
C PRO A 24 10.66 0.34 -11.25
N GLN A 25 10.53 0.84 -12.48
CA GLN A 25 10.96 0.18 -13.73
C GLN A 25 12.01 1.06 -14.42
N ILE A 26 13.24 0.58 -14.53
CA ILE A 26 14.37 1.40 -14.99
C ILE A 26 14.17 1.95 -16.41
N ASP A 27 13.50 1.19 -17.28
CA ASP A 27 13.23 1.62 -18.67
C ASP A 27 12.36 2.88 -18.74
N ARG A 28 11.58 3.13 -17.69
CA ARG A 28 10.68 4.27 -17.55
C ARG A 28 11.26 5.43 -16.72
N PHE A 29 12.51 5.31 -16.26
CA PHE A 29 13.13 6.41 -15.52
C PHE A 29 13.53 7.53 -16.47
N PRO A 30 13.46 8.80 -16.03
CA PRO A 30 14.23 9.86 -16.69
C PRO A 30 15.72 9.50 -16.76
N ASP A 31 16.39 9.81 -17.89
CA ASP A 31 17.77 9.37 -18.13
C ASP A 31 18.73 9.82 -17.02
N VAL A 32 18.49 10.98 -16.43
CA VAL A 32 19.30 11.52 -15.31
C VAL A 32 19.38 10.58 -14.09
N PHE A 33 18.48 9.60 -13.96
CA PHE A 33 18.54 8.61 -12.88
C PHE A 33 19.17 7.28 -13.32
N LYS A 34 19.14 6.96 -14.64
CA LYS A 34 19.65 5.69 -15.18
C LYS A 34 21.15 5.53 -15.00
N ASP A 35 21.88 6.65 -15.11
CA ASP A 35 23.36 6.67 -15.00
C ASP A 35 23.86 6.70 -13.54
N SER A 36 22.96 6.67 -12.56
CA SER A 36 23.32 6.64 -11.14
C SER A 36 23.86 5.24 -10.74
N ASN A 37 24.77 5.21 -9.77
CA ASN A 37 25.22 3.96 -9.13
C ASN A 37 24.10 3.27 -8.33
N LEU A 38 23.02 3.98 -7.98
CA LEU A 38 21.88 3.49 -7.20
C LEU A 38 20.55 3.97 -7.84
N PRO A 39 20.27 3.60 -9.10
CA PRO A 39 19.19 4.22 -9.87
C PRO A 39 17.81 4.03 -9.25
N TYR A 40 17.53 2.87 -8.70
CA TYR A 40 16.24 2.57 -8.06
C TYR A 40 16.04 3.39 -6.79
N PHE A 41 17.07 3.52 -5.96
CA PHE A 41 17.05 4.35 -4.77
C PHE A 41 16.86 5.83 -5.11
N GLU A 42 17.71 6.36 -6.01
CA GLU A 42 17.70 7.80 -6.34
C GLU A 42 16.37 8.24 -6.98
N PHE A 43 15.82 7.42 -7.87
CA PHE A 43 14.52 7.70 -8.47
C PHE A 43 13.39 7.66 -7.43
N CYS A 44 13.29 6.57 -6.65
CA CYS A 44 12.25 6.44 -5.64
C CYS A 44 12.37 7.51 -4.54
N LYS A 45 13.62 7.81 -4.11
CA LYS A 45 13.90 8.90 -3.17
C LYS A 45 13.34 10.23 -3.68
N ALA A 46 13.60 10.54 -4.95
CA ALA A 46 13.12 11.76 -5.58
C ALA A 46 11.59 11.84 -5.61
N VAL A 47 10.89 10.73 -5.88
CA VAL A 47 9.43 10.66 -5.81
C VAL A 47 8.94 10.84 -4.37
N VAL A 48 9.59 10.23 -3.38
CA VAL A 48 9.27 10.42 -1.95
C VAL A 48 9.37 11.90 -1.58
N ASP A 49 10.49 12.55 -1.93
CA ASP A 49 10.71 13.97 -1.65
C ASP A 49 9.64 14.87 -2.28
N ALA A 50 9.16 14.51 -3.47
CA ALA A 50 8.14 15.30 -4.17
C ALA A 50 6.72 15.08 -3.62
N THR A 51 6.44 13.94 -2.97
CA THR A 51 5.07 13.52 -2.64
C THR A 51 4.78 13.43 -1.14
N HIS A 52 5.80 13.48 -0.28
CA HIS A 52 5.66 13.28 1.17
C HIS A 52 4.58 14.11 1.85
N GLY A 53 4.34 15.35 1.37
CA GLY A 53 3.29 16.23 1.89
C GLY A 53 1.86 15.82 1.54
N SER A 54 1.70 14.90 0.57
CA SER A 54 0.39 14.52 0.04
C SER A 54 -0.04 13.09 0.41
N VAL A 55 0.78 12.33 1.14
CA VAL A 55 0.53 10.90 1.36
C VAL A 55 0.24 10.55 2.81
N CYS A 56 -0.54 9.49 3.03
CA CYS A 56 -0.70 8.84 4.33
C CYS A 56 0.30 7.70 4.55
N ALA A 57 0.87 7.12 3.48
CA ALA A 57 1.87 6.05 3.55
C ALA A 57 2.66 5.97 2.24
N PHE A 58 3.84 5.33 2.29
CA PHE A 58 4.55 4.83 1.11
C PHE A 58 4.50 3.31 1.07
N LYS A 59 4.42 2.74 -0.14
CA LYS A 59 4.32 1.30 -0.33
C LYS A 59 5.31 0.80 -1.40
N PRO A 60 6.60 0.58 -1.05
CA PRO A 60 7.55 -0.04 -1.95
C PRO A 60 7.17 -1.50 -2.24
N GLN A 61 7.27 -1.90 -3.52
CA GLN A 61 6.98 -3.25 -3.99
C GLN A 61 8.27 -4.06 -4.10
N ALA A 62 8.45 -5.05 -3.23
CA ALA A 62 9.68 -5.84 -3.13
C ALA A 62 10.12 -6.47 -4.46
N ALA A 63 9.16 -6.99 -5.25
CA ALA A 63 9.46 -7.68 -6.51
C ALA A 63 10.21 -6.83 -7.53
N TYR A 64 9.96 -5.50 -7.57
CA TYR A 64 10.64 -4.60 -8.50
C TYR A 64 12.13 -4.39 -8.16
N PHE A 65 12.51 -4.61 -6.93
CA PHE A 65 13.90 -4.53 -6.48
C PHE A 65 14.57 -5.91 -6.56
N SER A 66 13.91 -6.96 -6.08
CA SER A 66 14.49 -8.32 -6.05
C SER A 66 14.74 -8.87 -7.45
N ALA A 67 13.87 -8.59 -8.42
CA ALA A 67 14.03 -9.05 -9.80
C ALA A 67 15.34 -8.58 -10.48
N VAL A 68 15.96 -7.52 -9.95
CA VAL A 68 17.16 -6.90 -10.52
C VAL A 68 18.34 -6.87 -9.53
N GLY A 69 18.25 -7.59 -8.41
CA GLY A 69 19.29 -7.63 -7.38
C GLY A 69 19.52 -6.31 -6.65
N ALA A 70 18.45 -5.49 -6.52
CA ALA A 70 18.50 -4.15 -5.91
C ALA A 70 17.90 -4.10 -4.49
N GLU A 71 17.91 -5.20 -3.74
CA GLU A 71 17.37 -5.30 -2.38
C GLU A 71 18.07 -4.33 -1.40
N ASN A 72 19.36 -4.08 -1.61
CA ASN A 72 20.11 -3.10 -0.85
C ASN A 72 19.62 -1.66 -1.09
N GLN A 73 19.10 -1.37 -2.30
CA GLN A 73 18.52 -0.06 -2.60
C GLN A 73 17.12 0.07 -1.98
N LEU A 74 16.35 -1.02 -1.90
CA LEU A 74 15.08 -1.06 -1.16
C LEU A 74 15.31 -0.80 0.33
N GLU A 75 16.27 -1.49 0.94
CA GLU A 75 16.64 -1.29 2.35
C GLU A 75 17.04 0.17 2.62
N ARG A 76 17.89 0.73 1.75
CA ARG A 76 18.32 2.13 1.82
C ARG A 76 17.15 3.11 1.65
N LEU A 77 16.18 2.79 0.76
CA LEU A 77 15.01 3.63 0.53
C LEU A 77 14.10 3.68 1.76
N ILE A 78 13.80 2.52 2.34
CA ILE A 78 12.99 2.45 3.56
C ILE A 78 13.72 3.17 4.70
N GLY A 79 15.02 2.93 4.88
CA GLY A 79 15.83 3.63 5.87
C GLY A 79 15.83 5.14 5.68
N TYR A 80 15.88 5.63 4.43
CA TYR A 80 15.76 7.05 4.11
C TYR A 80 14.40 7.62 4.55
N ILE A 81 13.30 6.96 4.16
CA ILE A 81 11.94 7.41 4.55
C ILE A 81 11.80 7.45 6.08
N LYS A 82 12.26 6.41 6.77
CA LYS A 82 12.17 6.35 8.24
C LYS A 82 12.99 7.41 8.95
N LYS A 83 14.11 7.86 8.36
CA LYS A 83 14.99 8.87 8.92
C LYS A 83 14.48 10.29 8.65
N ASP A 84 14.14 10.59 7.40
CA ASP A 84 13.85 11.95 6.95
C ASP A 84 12.36 12.30 7.02
N TYR A 85 11.47 11.29 7.01
CA TYR A 85 10.02 11.40 7.11
C TYR A 85 9.43 10.44 8.15
N PRO A 86 9.86 10.49 9.43
CA PRO A 86 9.56 9.47 10.45
C PRO A 86 8.07 9.33 10.78
N ASP A 87 7.25 10.30 10.42
CA ASP A 87 5.79 10.29 10.63
C ASP A 87 5.02 9.56 9.51
N ILE A 88 5.70 9.16 8.41
CA ILE A 88 5.05 8.49 7.28
C ILE A 88 5.25 6.99 7.37
N PRO A 89 4.17 6.20 7.53
CA PRO A 89 4.25 4.74 7.52
C PRO A 89 4.80 4.18 6.21
N VAL A 90 5.59 3.13 6.30
CA VAL A 90 6.08 2.36 5.14
C VAL A 90 5.49 0.96 5.17
N ILE A 91 4.75 0.61 4.12
CA ILE A 91 4.15 -0.72 3.92
C ILE A 91 4.99 -1.47 2.88
N LEU A 92 5.70 -2.51 3.28
CA LEU A 92 6.43 -3.38 2.35
C LEU A 92 5.42 -4.28 1.60
N ASP A 93 5.27 -4.08 0.30
CA ASP A 93 4.41 -4.93 -0.52
C ASP A 93 5.19 -6.14 -1.02
N ALA A 94 5.15 -7.23 -0.26
CA ALA A 94 5.91 -8.46 -0.51
C ALA A 94 5.02 -9.70 -0.70
N LYS A 95 3.76 -9.63 -0.25
CA LYS A 95 2.76 -10.72 -0.31
C LYS A 95 3.33 -12.07 0.14
N ARG A 96 4.08 -12.05 1.27
CA ARG A 96 4.70 -13.25 1.83
C ARG A 96 3.62 -14.27 2.26
N GLY A 97 3.95 -15.56 2.14
CA GLY A 97 3.07 -16.64 2.53
C GLY A 97 3.89 -17.91 2.63
N ASP A 98 4.19 -18.31 3.86
CA ASP A 98 4.93 -19.54 4.19
C ASP A 98 4.62 -19.90 5.65
N ILE A 99 5.11 -21.02 6.14
CA ILE A 99 4.83 -21.54 7.48
C ILE A 99 6.08 -21.72 8.34
N GLY A 100 5.89 -21.84 9.65
CA GLY A 100 6.94 -22.19 10.60
C GLY A 100 8.14 -21.23 10.56
N SER A 101 9.34 -21.78 10.55
CA SER A 101 10.59 -21.02 10.56
C SER A 101 10.75 -20.11 9.32
N THR A 102 10.24 -20.52 8.16
CA THR A 102 10.30 -19.70 6.94
C THR A 102 9.43 -18.44 7.07
N ALA A 103 8.21 -18.57 7.61
CA ALA A 103 7.36 -17.41 7.88
C ALA A 103 8.02 -16.46 8.90
N ALA A 104 8.67 -17.00 9.94
CA ALA A 104 9.41 -16.20 10.92
C ALA A 104 10.58 -15.43 10.28
N LEU A 105 11.30 -16.05 9.34
CA LEU A 105 12.38 -15.39 8.59
C LEU A 105 11.85 -14.26 7.67
N TYR A 106 10.68 -14.44 7.05
CA TYR A 106 10.06 -13.37 6.26
C TYR A 106 9.54 -12.22 7.15
N ALA A 107 9.01 -12.50 8.32
CA ALA A 107 8.64 -11.45 9.28
C ALA A 107 9.87 -10.64 9.71
N ARG A 108 10.96 -11.32 10.04
CA ARG A 108 12.26 -10.71 10.37
C ARG A 108 12.83 -9.90 9.20
N GLU A 109 12.77 -10.41 7.97
CA GLU A 109 13.17 -9.67 6.77
C GLU A 109 12.43 -8.34 6.66
N ALA A 110 11.09 -8.36 6.79
CA ALA A 110 10.26 -7.17 6.63
C ALA A 110 10.50 -6.14 7.74
N TYR A 111 10.53 -6.56 8.99
CA TYR A 111 10.49 -5.66 10.14
C TYR A 111 11.87 -5.31 10.71
N GLU A 112 12.84 -6.23 10.65
CA GLU A 112 14.18 -5.96 11.18
C GLU A 112 15.16 -5.54 10.08
N ARG A 113 15.25 -6.30 8.98
CA ARG A 113 16.17 -5.96 7.89
C ARG A 113 15.74 -4.70 7.15
N TYR A 114 14.52 -4.67 6.62
CA TYR A 114 14.01 -3.51 5.88
C TYR A 114 13.49 -2.39 6.79
N GLY A 115 13.13 -2.69 8.03
CA GLY A 115 12.59 -1.70 8.96
C GLY A 115 11.20 -1.18 8.59
N ALA A 116 10.44 -1.93 7.80
CA ALA A 116 9.09 -1.55 7.41
C ALA A 116 8.14 -1.45 8.62
N ASP A 117 7.11 -0.63 8.51
CA ASP A 117 6.09 -0.49 9.55
C ASP A 117 4.95 -1.50 9.38
N ALA A 118 4.73 -1.98 8.15
CA ALA A 118 3.77 -3.03 7.83
C ALA A 118 4.24 -3.85 6.62
N VAL A 119 3.69 -5.05 6.45
CA VAL A 119 3.99 -5.92 5.30
C VAL A 119 2.73 -6.60 4.79
N THR A 120 2.64 -6.79 3.47
CA THR A 120 1.54 -7.55 2.86
C THR A 120 1.82 -9.05 2.94
N VAL A 121 0.80 -9.82 3.34
CA VAL A 121 0.87 -11.27 3.53
C VAL A 121 -0.32 -11.99 2.89
N ASN A 122 -0.13 -13.25 2.53
CA ASN A 122 -1.16 -14.10 1.94
C ASN A 122 -1.71 -15.08 2.99
N PRO A 123 -3.03 -15.08 3.29
CA PRO A 123 -3.62 -15.91 4.34
C PRO A 123 -3.92 -17.34 3.90
N TYR A 124 -3.62 -17.73 2.66
CA TYR A 124 -4.02 -19.01 2.07
C TYR A 124 -3.56 -20.22 2.89
N LEU A 125 -2.42 -20.12 3.58
CA LEU A 125 -1.87 -21.18 4.43
C LEU A 125 -2.38 -21.15 5.89
N GLY A 126 -3.33 -20.27 6.21
CA GLY A 126 -3.92 -20.20 7.55
C GLY A 126 -3.13 -19.34 8.54
N LEU A 127 -3.51 -19.44 9.83
CA LEU A 127 -2.94 -18.62 10.91
C LEU A 127 -1.44 -18.81 11.06
N GLU A 128 -0.93 -20.01 10.88
CA GLU A 128 0.50 -20.34 11.00
C GLU A 128 1.38 -19.52 10.05
N SER A 129 0.81 -19.02 8.95
CA SER A 129 1.51 -18.12 8.02
C SER A 129 1.48 -16.65 8.44
N ILE A 130 0.65 -16.29 9.40
CA ILE A 130 0.41 -14.92 9.88
C ILE A 130 1.00 -14.70 11.28
N GLU A 131 0.88 -15.71 12.15
CA GLU A 131 1.29 -15.65 13.56
C GLU A 131 2.73 -15.13 13.80
N PRO A 132 3.77 -15.49 13.00
CA PRO A 132 5.10 -14.94 13.19
C PRO A 132 5.19 -13.43 13.06
N TYR A 133 4.31 -12.81 12.27
CA TYR A 133 4.24 -11.35 12.13
C TYR A 133 3.56 -10.69 13.34
N MET A 134 2.61 -11.37 13.98
CA MET A 134 1.89 -10.89 15.17
C MET A 134 2.83 -10.69 16.37
N ASN A 135 3.97 -11.40 16.42
CA ASN A 135 4.99 -11.22 17.47
C ASN A 135 5.62 -9.83 17.49
N TYR A 136 5.45 -9.04 16.42
CA TYR A 136 5.91 -7.66 16.32
C TYR A 136 4.75 -6.70 16.63
N SER A 137 4.40 -6.53 17.89
CA SER A 137 3.18 -5.85 18.35
C SER A 137 3.04 -4.36 17.95
N ASP A 138 4.10 -3.73 17.51
CA ASP A 138 4.11 -2.35 16.98
C ASP A 138 3.96 -2.27 15.46
N LYS A 139 3.99 -3.41 14.76
CA LYS A 139 3.95 -3.52 13.30
C LYS A 139 2.55 -3.84 12.77
N GLY A 140 2.34 -3.52 11.49
CA GLY A 140 1.09 -3.79 10.78
C GLY A 140 1.17 -5.03 9.89
N ILE A 141 0.08 -5.79 9.83
CA ILE A 141 -0.08 -7.00 9.00
C ILE A 141 -1.17 -6.72 7.97
N VAL A 142 -0.79 -6.66 6.70
CA VAL A 142 -1.70 -6.31 5.61
C VAL A 142 -2.08 -7.57 4.84
N VAL A 143 -3.25 -8.13 5.16
CA VAL A 143 -3.69 -9.43 4.66
C VAL A 143 -4.45 -9.30 3.34
N LEU A 144 -4.10 -10.12 2.34
CA LEU A 144 -4.86 -10.21 1.09
C LEU A 144 -6.26 -10.74 1.37
N CYS A 145 -7.30 -10.03 0.90
CA CYS A 145 -8.70 -10.40 1.09
C CYS A 145 -9.41 -10.49 -0.26
N ARG A 146 -9.82 -9.35 -0.84
CA ARG A 146 -10.44 -9.28 -2.15
C ARG A 146 -9.53 -8.48 -3.09
N THR A 147 -8.80 -9.17 -3.96
CA THR A 147 -7.78 -8.52 -4.81
C THR A 147 -8.38 -7.96 -6.10
N SER A 148 -7.74 -6.94 -6.68
CA SER A 148 -8.26 -6.17 -7.82
C SER A 148 -8.16 -6.84 -9.18
N ASN A 149 -7.39 -7.92 -9.31
CA ASN A 149 -7.15 -8.61 -10.57
C ASN A 149 -8.36 -9.48 -10.99
N PRO A 150 -8.73 -9.54 -12.29
CA PRO A 150 -9.89 -10.31 -12.75
C PRO A 150 -9.83 -11.81 -12.41
N GLY A 151 -8.63 -12.39 -12.46
CA GLY A 151 -8.44 -13.80 -12.14
C GLY A 151 -8.71 -14.19 -10.69
N SER A 152 -8.97 -13.23 -9.80
CA SER A 152 -9.26 -13.50 -8.38
C SER A 152 -10.64 -14.15 -8.17
N ASP A 153 -11.56 -13.99 -9.10
CA ASP A 153 -12.94 -14.45 -9.00
C ASP A 153 -13.05 -15.98 -8.85
N TRP A 154 -12.17 -16.73 -9.51
CA TRP A 154 -12.21 -18.20 -9.48
C TRP A 154 -12.10 -18.79 -8.07
N LEU A 155 -11.45 -18.10 -7.15
CA LEU A 155 -11.31 -18.52 -5.76
C LEU A 155 -12.08 -17.59 -4.81
N GLN A 156 -11.82 -16.29 -4.89
CA GLN A 156 -12.24 -15.34 -3.85
C GLN A 156 -13.75 -15.12 -3.82
N LYS A 157 -14.44 -15.20 -4.99
CA LYS A 157 -15.91 -15.14 -5.07
C LYS A 157 -16.61 -16.47 -4.84
N ASN A 158 -15.89 -17.59 -4.91
CA ASN A 158 -16.51 -18.87 -4.65
C ASN A 158 -17.01 -18.95 -3.21
N ALA A 159 -18.22 -19.47 -3.05
CA ALA A 159 -18.83 -19.63 -1.75
C ALA A 159 -18.53 -21.01 -1.15
N ILE A 160 -18.25 -21.03 0.13
CA ILE A 160 -18.24 -22.23 0.97
C ILE A 160 -19.41 -22.06 1.96
N ASP A 161 -20.38 -22.97 1.93
CA ASP A 161 -21.62 -22.87 2.72
C ASP A 161 -22.30 -21.49 2.58
N THR A 162 -22.45 -21.03 1.33
CA THR A 162 -23.07 -19.74 0.96
C THR A 162 -22.25 -18.46 1.25
N VAL A 163 -21.10 -18.54 1.94
CA VAL A 163 -20.26 -17.39 2.26
C VAL A 163 -19.05 -17.34 1.31
N PRO A 164 -18.84 -16.27 0.56
CA PRO A 164 -17.68 -16.10 -0.30
C PRO A 164 -16.35 -16.21 0.46
N VAL A 165 -15.32 -16.76 -0.20
CA VAL A 165 -14.01 -16.95 0.42
C VAL A 165 -13.43 -15.63 0.95
N TYR A 166 -13.58 -14.51 0.21
CA TYR A 166 -13.07 -13.21 0.69
C TYR A 166 -13.78 -12.74 1.98
N GLU A 167 -15.07 -13.02 2.15
CA GLU A 167 -15.79 -12.69 3.38
C GLU A 167 -15.32 -13.57 4.56
N ARG A 168 -15.05 -14.84 4.31
CA ARG A 168 -14.46 -15.74 5.32
C ARG A 168 -13.08 -15.25 5.77
N VAL A 169 -12.25 -14.79 4.83
CA VAL A 169 -10.96 -14.17 5.16
C VAL A 169 -11.17 -12.94 6.04
N ALA A 170 -12.11 -12.05 5.68
CA ALA A 170 -12.40 -10.85 6.46
C ALA A 170 -12.88 -11.20 7.88
N GLN A 171 -13.82 -12.14 8.01
CA GLN A 171 -14.34 -12.62 9.30
C GLN A 171 -13.22 -13.23 10.16
N GLN A 172 -12.34 -14.04 9.56
CA GLN A 172 -11.25 -14.68 10.26
C GLN A 172 -10.20 -13.69 10.75
N VAL A 173 -9.86 -12.68 9.94
CA VAL A 173 -8.91 -11.64 10.34
C VAL A 173 -9.46 -10.79 11.49
N VAL A 174 -10.77 -10.55 11.55
CA VAL A 174 -11.39 -9.88 12.71
C VAL A 174 -11.14 -10.69 13.99
N GLN A 175 -11.24 -12.02 13.93
CA GLN A 175 -10.97 -12.88 15.10
C GLN A 175 -9.49 -12.89 15.51
N TRP A 176 -8.55 -12.75 14.55
CA TRP A 176 -7.13 -12.69 14.83
C TRP A 176 -6.67 -11.32 15.36
N ASN A 177 -7.46 -10.27 15.17
CA ASN A 177 -7.07 -8.87 15.43
C ASN A 177 -7.25 -8.44 16.91
N GLU A 178 -6.66 -9.17 17.83
CA GLU A 178 -6.73 -8.85 19.27
C GLU A 178 -5.93 -7.57 19.62
N ASP A 179 -4.80 -7.32 18.93
CA ASP A 179 -3.84 -6.25 19.25
C ASP A 179 -3.89 -5.03 18.31
N ASP A 180 -4.90 -4.91 17.48
CA ASP A 180 -5.02 -3.80 16.51
C ASP A 180 -3.81 -3.72 15.55
N GLN A 181 -3.49 -4.84 14.88
CA GLN A 181 -2.36 -4.90 13.94
C GLN A 181 -2.78 -5.04 12.47
N PHE A 182 -4.02 -5.43 12.21
CA PHE A 182 -4.43 -5.88 10.89
C PHE A 182 -4.99 -4.78 9.99
N VAL A 183 -4.73 -4.95 8.71
CA VAL A 183 -5.29 -4.22 7.56
C VAL A 183 -5.68 -5.23 6.51
N LEU A 184 -6.77 -5.04 5.77
CA LEU A 184 -7.12 -5.91 4.64
C LEU A 184 -6.85 -5.24 3.30
N VAL A 185 -6.39 -6.02 2.31
CA VAL A 185 -6.32 -5.59 0.92
C VAL A 185 -7.66 -5.84 0.24
N THR A 186 -8.30 -4.77 -0.23
CA THR A 186 -9.58 -4.84 -0.96
C THR A 186 -9.51 -3.97 -2.21
N GLY A 187 -9.60 -4.59 -3.39
CA GLY A 187 -9.39 -3.93 -4.67
C GLY A 187 -10.47 -2.89 -5.01
N ALA A 188 -10.06 -1.79 -5.61
CA ALA A 188 -10.95 -0.71 -6.06
C ALA A 188 -11.89 -1.11 -7.19
N THR A 189 -11.61 -2.19 -7.91
CA THR A 189 -12.39 -2.69 -9.04
C THR A 189 -13.72 -3.35 -8.62
N TYR A 190 -13.90 -3.59 -7.33
CA TYR A 190 -15.06 -4.28 -6.76
C TYR A 190 -15.63 -3.48 -5.57
N PRO A 191 -16.26 -2.32 -5.82
CA PRO A 191 -16.71 -1.43 -4.74
C PRO A 191 -17.82 -2.01 -3.86
N GLU A 192 -18.67 -2.87 -4.39
CA GLU A 192 -19.72 -3.54 -3.61
C GLU A 192 -19.12 -4.55 -2.62
N GLU A 193 -18.17 -5.38 -3.10
CA GLU A 193 -17.46 -6.33 -2.23
C GLU A 193 -16.59 -5.58 -1.19
N LEU A 194 -16.01 -4.43 -1.56
CA LEU A 194 -15.32 -3.56 -0.62
C LEU A 194 -16.27 -3.06 0.49
N GLY A 195 -17.48 -2.63 0.14
CA GLY A 195 -18.53 -2.27 1.10
C GLY A 195 -18.89 -3.43 2.02
N ARG A 196 -19.00 -4.63 1.46
CA ARG A 196 -19.27 -5.85 2.25
C ARG A 196 -18.13 -6.17 3.22
N VAL A 197 -16.88 -6.03 2.79
CA VAL A 197 -15.72 -6.18 3.69
C VAL A 197 -15.76 -5.12 4.79
N ARG A 198 -16.08 -3.85 4.47
CA ARG A 198 -16.20 -2.76 5.45
C ARG A 198 -17.25 -3.08 6.53
N GLU A 199 -18.41 -3.62 6.15
CA GLU A 199 -19.43 -4.05 7.10
C GLU A 199 -18.90 -5.11 8.08
N ILE A 200 -18.13 -6.08 7.58
CA ILE A 200 -17.56 -7.17 8.39
C ILE A 200 -16.50 -6.66 9.37
N VAL A 201 -15.58 -5.80 8.89
CA VAL A 201 -14.37 -5.43 9.65
C VAL A 201 -14.53 -4.13 10.46
N GLY A 202 -15.65 -3.42 10.32
CA GLY A 202 -15.91 -2.18 11.06
C GLY A 202 -14.86 -1.10 10.80
N GLU A 203 -14.08 -0.71 11.80
CA GLU A 203 -13.11 0.39 11.73
C GLU A 203 -11.72 -0.02 11.22
N MET A 204 -11.48 -1.31 10.99
CA MET A 204 -10.17 -1.82 10.51
C MET A 204 -9.80 -1.14 9.19
N PRO A 205 -8.55 -0.67 9.01
CA PRO A 205 -8.13 -0.06 7.75
C PRO A 205 -8.16 -1.03 6.56
N LEU A 206 -8.48 -0.48 5.37
CA LEU A 206 -8.42 -1.20 4.11
C LEU A 206 -7.37 -0.58 3.19
N LEU A 207 -6.45 -1.39 2.69
CA LEU A 207 -5.54 -1.01 1.60
C LEU A 207 -6.25 -1.27 0.26
N VAL A 208 -6.45 -0.21 -0.51
CA VAL A 208 -7.26 -0.23 -1.74
C VAL A 208 -6.39 0.03 -2.96
N PRO A 209 -5.82 -1.00 -3.59
CA PRO A 209 -5.14 -0.88 -4.87
C PRO A 209 -6.14 -0.85 -6.04
N GLY A 210 -5.71 -0.30 -7.18
CA GLY A 210 -6.45 -0.38 -8.43
C GLY A 210 -7.24 0.88 -8.81
N ILE A 211 -7.04 2.00 -8.10
CA ILE A 211 -7.50 3.31 -8.55
C ILE A 211 -6.62 3.76 -9.74
N GLY A 212 -7.23 4.37 -10.75
CA GLY A 212 -6.55 4.85 -11.95
C GLY A 212 -6.24 3.74 -12.95
N ALA A 213 -5.01 3.29 -13.05
CA ALA A 213 -4.54 2.36 -14.08
C ALA A 213 -5.31 1.03 -14.22
N GLN A 214 -6.10 0.63 -13.22
CA GLN A 214 -6.98 -0.56 -13.27
C GLN A 214 -8.47 -0.20 -13.40
N GLY A 215 -8.81 1.09 -13.55
CA GLY A 215 -10.17 1.56 -13.81
C GLY A 215 -11.11 1.56 -12.61
N GLY A 216 -10.60 1.52 -11.38
CA GLY A 216 -11.42 1.62 -10.18
C GLY A 216 -12.10 2.99 -10.07
N ASP A 217 -13.40 3.00 -9.76
CA ASP A 217 -14.19 4.21 -9.52
C ASP A 217 -13.90 4.74 -8.11
N LEU A 218 -13.20 5.87 -8.03
CA LEU A 218 -12.83 6.50 -6.76
C LEU A 218 -14.05 6.89 -5.93
N ALA A 219 -15.12 7.39 -6.54
CA ALA A 219 -16.33 7.80 -5.82
C ALA A 219 -17.04 6.58 -5.22
N ALA A 220 -17.17 5.49 -5.99
CA ALA A 220 -17.75 4.26 -5.50
C ALA A 220 -16.91 3.63 -4.38
N VAL A 221 -15.57 3.68 -4.47
CA VAL A 221 -14.66 3.20 -3.42
C VAL A 221 -14.85 4.00 -2.13
N LEU A 222 -14.93 5.32 -2.20
CA LEU A 222 -15.12 6.16 -1.03
C LEU A 222 -16.50 5.96 -0.39
N ASN A 223 -17.55 5.93 -1.21
CA ASN A 223 -18.92 5.69 -0.73
C ASN A 223 -19.07 4.37 0.06
N ASN A 224 -18.43 3.32 -0.42
CA ASN A 224 -18.55 1.98 0.17
C ASN A 224 -17.48 1.67 1.24
N GLY A 225 -16.32 2.32 1.15
CA GLY A 225 -15.15 1.91 1.93
C GLY A 225 -14.81 2.77 3.13
N LEU A 226 -15.29 4.02 3.20
CA LEU A 226 -15.01 4.88 4.35
C LEU A 226 -15.63 4.30 5.64
N ASN A 227 -14.92 4.51 6.75
CA ASN A 227 -15.43 4.20 8.07
C ASN A 227 -16.26 5.38 8.65
N LYS A 228 -16.76 5.23 9.86
CA LYS A 228 -17.60 6.26 10.53
C LYS A 228 -16.87 7.59 10.76
N GLU A 229 -15.53 7.60 10.74
CA GLU A 229 -14.73 8.82 10.88
C GLU A 229 -14.40 9.46 9.53
N SER A 230 -15.03 9.04 8.43
CA SER A 230 -14.70 9.43 7.03
C SER A 230 -13.22 9.18 6.67
N ALA A 231 -12.67 8.10 7.21
CA ALA A 231 -11.29 7.64 7.03
C ALA A 231 -11.27 6.11 6.82
N GLY A 232 -10.21 5.42 7.27
CA GLY A 232 -10.16 3.95 7.26
C GLY A 232 -9.71 3.36 5.93
N LEU A 233 -9.29 4.19 4.97
CA LEU A 233 -8.77 3.73 3.68
C LEU A 233 -7.29 4.15 3.49
N ILE A 234 -6.56 3.30 2.78
CA ILE A 234 -5.21 3.55 2.26
C ILE A 234 -5.31 3.37 0.74
N ILE A 235 -5.59 4.46 0.04
CA ILE A 235 -5.86 4.44 -1.41
C ILE A 235 -4.53 4.44 -2.16
N SER A 236 -4.19 3.32 -2.81
CA SER A 236 -2.88 3.15 -3.45
C SER A 236 -2.88 3.60 -4.90
N SER A 237 -2.04 4.59 -5.23
CA SER A 237 -1.67 5.01 -6.58
C SER A 237 -0.17 4.84 -6.79
N SER A 238 0.24 4.16 -7.86
CA SER A 238 1.66 3.89 -8.16
C SER A 238 2.07 4.54 -9.49
N ARG A 239 1.78 3.89 -10.61
CA ARG A 239 2.28 4.26 -11.94
C ARG A 239 1.96 5.68 -12.36
N GLU A 240 0.78 6.17 -12.06
CA GLU A 240 0.36 7.54 -12.39
C GLU A 240 1.21 8.60 -11.69
N VAL A 241 1.63 8.33 -10.46
CA VAL A 241 2.48 9.23 -9.68
C VAL A 241 3.94 9.06 -10.08
N LEU A 242 4.45 7.82 -10.13
CA LEU A 242 5.87 7.55 -10.43
C LEU A 242 6.25 8.06 -11.82
N TYR A 243 5.41 7.83 -12.80
CA TYR A 243 5.69 8.11 -14.22
C TYR A 243 4.87 9.29 -14.75
N ALA A 244 4.46 10.19 -13.87
CA ALA A 244 3.72 11.41 -14.23
C ALA A 244 4.48 12.28 -15.25
N HIS A 245 5.80 12.18 -15.31
CA HIS A 245 6.66 12.88 -16.24
C HIS A 245 6.48 12.44 -17.70
N GLU A 246 6.01 11.20 -17.95
CA GLU A 246 5.79 10.68 -19.31
C GLU A 246 4.66 11.40 -20.05
N ASN A 247 3.78 12.11 -19.34
CA ASN A 247 2.68 12.88 -19.91
C ASN A 247 3.08 14.29 -20.39
N GLY A 248 4.38 14.60 -20.53
CA GLY A 248 4.89 15.89 -20.97
C GLY A 248 5.66 15.83 -22.30
N GLU A 249 5.65 16.93 -23.09
CA GLU A 249 6.20 16.98 -24.46
C GLU A 249 7.69 17.35 -24.54
N ASP A 250 8.32 17.85 -23.46
CA ASP A 250 9.70 18.36 -23.50
C ASP A 250 10.74 17.45 -22.81
N PRO A 251 12.05 17.65 -23.06
CA PRO A 251 13.11 16.93 -22.36
C PRO A 251 12.95 16.98 -20.83
N ILE A 252 13.06 15.83 -20.18
CA ILE A 252 12.74 15.67 -18.77
C ILE A 252 14.00 15.82 -17.94
N ASP A 253 14.17 16.99 -17.32
CA ASP A 253 15.14 17.13 -16.24
C ASP A 253 14.59 16.56 -14.90
N LYS A 254 15.49 16.37 -13.95
CA LYS A 254 15.15 15.87 -12.60
C LYS A 254 14.06 16.72 -11.93
N SER A 255 14.15 18.02 -11.99
CA SER A 255 13.21 18.94 -11.34
C SER A 255 11.81 18.85 -11.93
N ARG A 256 11.70 18.67 -13.24
CA ARG A 256 10.41 18.53 -13.93
C ARG A 256 9.73 17.21 -13.60
N ALA A 257 10.49 16.10 -13.58
CA ALA A 257 9.96 14.79 -13.17
C ALA A 257 9.39 14.85 -11.76
N LEU A 258 10.09 15.50 -10.84
CA LEU A 258 9.66 15.65 -9.45
C LEU A 258 8.40 16.51 -9.32
N ARG A 259 8.34 17.65 -10.03
CA ARG A 259 7.15 18.52 -10.03
C ARG A 259 5.92 17.77 -10.59
N ALA A 260 6.09 16.94 -11.61
CA ALA A 260 5.00 16.14 -12.17
C ALA A 260 4.45 15.14 -11.15
N SER A 261 5.31 14.35 -10.48
CA SER A 261 4.91 13.40 -9.43
C SER A 261 4.22 14.11 -8.26
N GLY A 262 4.79 15.23 -7.79
CA GLY A 262 4.20 16.02 -6.70
C GLY A 262 2.82 16.58 -7.05
N ARG A 263 2.65 17.10 -8.29
CA ARG A 263 1.36 17.58 -8.79
C ARG A 263 0.33 16.48 -8.84
N VAL A 264 0.62 15.34 -9.47
CA VAL A 264 -0.33 14.21 -9.60
C VAL A 264 -0.73 13.68 -8.23
N ALA A 265 0.21 13.56 -7.29
CA ALA A 265 -0.11 13.15 -5.91
C ALA A 265 -1.02 14.17 -5.21
N GLY A 266 -0.74 15.48 -5.37
CA GLY A 266 -1.57 16.55 -4.84
C GLY A 266 -2.97 16.57 -5.43
N ASP A 267 -3.10 16.43 -6.76
CA ASP A 267 -4.38 16.40 -7.46
C ASP A 267 -5.21 15.17 -7.04
N THR A 268 -4.57 14.00 -6.89
CA THR A 268 -5.24 12.78 -6.42
C THR A 268 -5.75 12.96 -4.99
N LYS A 269 -4.92 13.47 -4.07
CA LYS A 269 -5.33 13.80 -2.71
C LYS A 269 -6.53 14.77 -2.70
N ASN A 270 -6.46 15.85 -3.48
CA ASN A 270 -7.53 16.85 -3.55
C ASN A 270 -8.82 16.27 -4.11
N SER A 271 -8.75 15.36 -5.09
CA SER A 271 -9.90 14.65 -5.65
C SER A 271 -10.56 13.75 -4.60
N ILE A 272 -9.78 12.99 -3.83
CA ILE A 272 -10.26 12.18 -2.70
C ILE A 272 -11.00 13.08 -1.70
N ASN A 273 -10.37 14.16 -1.24
CA ASN A 273 -10.92 15.05 -0.24
C ASN A 273 -12.18 15.81 -0.72
N LYS A 274 -12.21 16.15 -2.01
CA LYS A 274 -13.40 16.79 -2.61
C LYS A 274 -14.61 15.85 -2.59
N ILE A 275 -14.41 14.57 -2.91
CA ILE A 275 -15.50 13.58 -2.85
C ILE A 275 -15.94 13.39 -1.42
N ILE A 276 -15.02 13.17 -0.46
CA ILE A 276 -15.34 12.98 0.97
C ILE A 276 -16.19 14.15 1.52
N LYS A 277 -15.90 15.39 1.14
CA LYS A 277 -16.66 16.57 1.59
C LYS A 277 -18.09 16.64 1.05
N ASN A 278 -18.38 15.88 -0.01
CA ASN A 278 -19.70 15.85 -0.66
C ASN A 278 -20.52 14.61 -0.25
N LEU A 279 -19.96 13.71 0.56
CA LEU A 279 -20.63 12.55 1.17
C LEU A 279 -21.24 12.91 2.52
#